data_6f7f89bf6063a7dbb9e9dda03769397e
#
_entry.id   6f7f89bf6063a7dbb9e9dda03769397e
#
_cell.length_a   1.000
_cell.length_b   1.000
_cell.length_c   1.000
_cell.angle_alpha   90.00
_cell.angle_beta   90.00
_cell.angle_gamma   90.00
#
_symmetry.space_group_name_H-M   'P 1'
#
loop_
_entity.id
_entity.type
_entity.pdbx_description
1 polymer ?
#
loop_
_entity_poly.entity_id
_entity_poly.type
_entity_poly.pdbx_seq_one_letter_code
_entity_poly.pdbx_strand_id
1 'polypeptide(L)'
;IPKCLPARYIESDIRPIVVTCPISKDAEVFISKYFNNHFDSYLDEYQFGSTEGRSTTTALIMLFHILFQASDDTSNFIRLLFVDFSKAFELIDHSVLHNKLNDCQFPPHLSAWTLSFLDSRTQFVRVGHCVSSVLSTNAGAPQGTRAGPNDFKLVVNDLKFNIPYVKYVDDITIASVSNDSDDNELQHAAEQLADWCSCNGMRLNTRKTKEMLLHFGKKSDLQAIRPISIDGASIERVTTFKLLGIYINCDLSWSSHIDYVVAKASKRIFVITQLIRAGVDKSDIVNVYSAIIRSVVEYACPVWHCGITKKQSNDVESVQRRCLKILYPELSYADALFVSGLERLDVRRANMVRMLFEQVKKPNHVLHNLLPIKVVDPLLPVTRDVYHYRLPTFKTARPLRSFINYCINKRM
;
A
#
# COMPACT_ATOMS: atom_id res chain seq x y z
N ILE A 1 12.46 -10.93 13.84
CA ILE A 1 11.62 -11.75 12.94
C ILE A 1 12.38 -11.92 11.63
N PRO A 2 12.49 -13.15 11.07
CA PRO A 2 13.13 -13.34 9.78
C PRO A 2 12.32 -12.68 8.66
N LYS A 3 13.01 -11.96 7.77
CA LYS A 3 12.44 -11.39 6.53
C LYS A 3 12.27 -12.46 5.44
N CYS A 4 13.11 -13.50 5.48
CA CYS A 4 13.06 -14.67 4.59
C CYS A 4 13.34 -15.95 5.37
N LEU A 5 12.90 -17.08 4.84
CA LEU A 5 13.14 -18.42 5.44
C LEU A 5 13.81 -19.33 4.42
N PRO A 6 14.96 -19.94 4.75
CA PRO A 6 15.74 -19.72 5.98
C PRO A 6 16.48 -18.37 5.97
N ALA A 7 16.60 -17.71 7.11
CA ALA A 7 17.47 -16.55 7.27
C ALA A 7 18.94 -17.02 7.22
N ARG A 8 19.76 -16.37 6.40
CA ARG A 8 21.18 -16.71 6.22
C ARG A 8 22.11 -15.71 6.90
N TYR A 9 21.71 -14.44 6.89
CA TYR A 9 22.47 -13.33 7.44
C TYR A 9 21.68 -12.58 8.48
N ILE A 10 22.21 -12.41 9.68
CA ILE A 10 21.54 -11.73 10.79
C ILE A 10 21.25 -10.27 10.43
N GLU A 11 22.21 -9.59 9.84
CA GLU A 11 22.12 -8.14 9.55
C GLU A 11 21.09 -7.79 8.46
N SER A 12 20.92 -8.65 7.46
CA SER A 12 20.04 -8.39 6.31
C SER A 12 18.68 -9.08 6.43
N ASP A 13 18.66 -10.29 6.99
CA ASP A 13 17.52 -11.20 6.90
C ASP A 13 16.67 -11.20 8.16
N ILE A 14 17.12 -10.54 9.25
CA ILE A 14 16.36 -10.41 10.49
C ILE A 14 15.92 -8.95 10.65
N ARG A 15 14.63 -8.78 11.01
CA ARG A 15 14.07 -7.50 11.45
C ARG A 15 14.04 -7.51 12.98
N PRO A 16 14.78 -6.63 13.67
CA PRO A 16 14.62 -6.47 15.11
C PRO A 16 13.22 -5.91 15.41
N ILE A 17 12.59 -6.45 16.44
CA ILE A 17 11.32 -5.90 16.97
C ILE A 17 11.56 -5.57 18.42
N VAL A 18 11.30 -4.32 18.76
CA VAL A 18 11.39 -3.84 20.12
C VAL A 18 10.13 -4.26 20.89
N VAL A 19 10.32 -4.90 22.04
CA VAL A 19 9.26 -5.22 22.96
C VAL A 19 9.33 -4.22 24.13
N THR A 20 8.42 -3.26 24.11
CA THR A 20 8.29 -2.27 25.19
C THR A 20 7.39 -2.81 26.32
N CYS A 21 7.55 -2.26 27.52
CA CYS A 21 6.70 -2.54 28.66
C CYS A 21 5.22 -2.26 28.32
N PRO A 22 4.25 -3.06 28.81
CA PRO A 22 2.82 -2.83 28.57
C PRO A 22 2.35 -1.43 28.97
N ILE A 23 2.77 -0.91 30.12
CA ILE A 23 2.42 0.44 30.59
C ILE A 23 2.94 1.51 29.61
N SER A 24 4.16 1.32 29.07
CA SER A 24 4.71 2.22 28.04
C SER A 24 3.82 2.21 26.77
N LYS A 25 3.33 1.04 26.35
CA LYS A 25 2.42 0.94 25.19
C LYS A 25 1.10 1.66 25.42
N ASP A 26 0.56 1.59 26.63
CA ASP A 26 -0.67 2.31 26.99
C ASP A 26 -0.43 3.83 26.99
N ALA A 27 0.69 4.30 27.54
CA ALA A 27 1.09 5.71 27.46
C ALA A 27 1.25 6.18 26.01
N GLU A 28 1.88 5.35 25.16
CA GLU A 28 2.04 5.66 23.72
C GLU A 28 0.67 5.80 23.00
N VAL A 29 -0.39 5.06 23.44
CA VAL A 29 -1.75 5.22 22.85
C VAL A 29 -2.27 6.63 23.06
N PHE A 30 -2.18 7.13 24.31
CA PHE A 30 -2.64 8.49 24.64
C PHE A 30 -1.83 9.55 23.90
N ILE A 31 -0.52 9.46 23.95
CA ILE A 31 0.37 10.44 23.31
C ILE A 31 0.19 10.43 21.79
N SER A 32 0.11 9.24 21.16
CA SER A 32 -0.11 9.15 19.72
C SER A 32 -1.41 9.80 19.27
N LYS A 33 -2.46 9.79 20.09
CA LYS A 33 -3.70 10.48 19.78
C LYS A 33 -3.51 12.00 19.76
N TYR A 34 -2.87 12.57 20.78
CA TYR A 34 -2.58 14.01 20.82
C TYR A 34 -1.61 14.42 19.72
N PHE A 35 -0.59 13.60 19.46
CA PHE A 35 0.36 13.81 18.39
C PHE A 35 -0.36 13.88 17.02
N ASN A 36 -1.18 12.89 16.69
CA ASN A 36 -1.88 12.87 15.41
C ASN A 36 -2.88 14.01 15.27
N ASN A 37 -3.66 14.33 16.32
CA ASN A 37 -4.59 15.45 16.30
C ASN A 37 -3.90 16.78 16.00
N HIS A 38 -2.71 17.01 16.54
CA HIS A 38 -1.92 18.21 16.24
C HIS A 38 -1.34 18.15 14.83
N PHE A 39 -0.78 17.00 14.47
CA PHE A 39 -0.04 16.81 13.23
C PHE A 39 -0.93 16.78 11.98
N ASP A 40 -2.22 16.47 12.12
CA ASP A 40 -3.15 16.36 10.98
C ASP A 40 -3.21 17.62 10.12
N SER A 41 -3.05 18.82 10.72
CA SER A 41 -3.02 20.08 9.98
C SER A 41 -1.74 20.33 9.17
N TYR A 42 -0.66 19.64 9.49
CA TYR A 42 0.65 19.71 8.83
C TYR A 42 0.89 18.54 7.88
N LEU A 43 0.07 17.47 8.03
CA LEU A 43 0.28 16.22 7.33
C LEU A 43 0.20 16.39 5.81
N ASP A 44 1.20 15.84 5.13
CA ASP A 44 1.18 15.72 3.68
C ASP A 44 -0.05 14.92 3.22
N GLU A 45 -0.82 15.49 2.30
CA GLU A 45 -2.04 14.87 1.78
C GLU A 45 -1.78 13.53 1.09
N TYR A 46 -0.57 13.32 0.58
CA TYR A 46 -0.15 12.07 -0.10
C TYR A 46 0.51 11.05 0.83
N GLN A 47 0.55 11.30 2.15
CA GLN A 47 0.98 10.31 3.15
C GLN A 47 -0.20 9.45 3.59
N PHE A 48 -0.18 8.17 3.24
CA PHE A 48 -1.24 7.21 3.55
C PHE A 48 -0.92 6.29 4.73
N GLY A 49 0.37 6.10 5.02
CA GLY A 49 0.80 5.18 6.09
C GLY A 49 0.62 5.77 7.48
N SER A 50 0.22 4.94 8.43
CA SER A 50 0.03 5.30 9.85
C SER A 50 -0.87 6.53 10.07
N THR A 51 -1.85 6.75 9.18
CA THR A 51 -2.79 7.86 9.21
C THR A 51 -4.21 7.34 9.32
N GLU A 52 -5.01 7.92 10.21
CA GLU A 52 -6.39 7.51 10.42
C GLU A 52 -7.23 7.72 9.15
N GLY A 53 -8.14 6.80 8.86
CA GLY A 53 -8.98 6.84 7.66
C GLY A 53 -8.24 6.54 6.33
N ARG A 54 -6.92 6.29 6.35
CA ARG A 54 -6.11 5.93 5.20
C ARG A 54 -5.62 4.47 5.30
N SER A 55 -5.33 3.86 4.16
CA SER A 55 -4.91 2.45 4.10
C SER A 55 -4.04 2.18 2.88
N THR A 56 -3.42 0.98 2.82
CA THR A 56 -2.73 0.51 1.62
C THR A 56 -3.66 0.51 0.39
N THR A 57 -4.95 0.18 0.58
CA THR A 57 -5.94 0.17 -0.49
C THR A 57 -6.18 1.58 -1.04
N THR A 58 -6.35 2.59 -0.16
CA THR A 58 -6.56 3.98 -0.60
C THR A 58 -5.32 4.58 -1.26
N ALA A 59 -4.11 4.27 -0.76
CA ALA A 59 -2.84 4.65 -1.38
C ALA A 59 -2.71 4.09 -2.81
N LEU A 60 -3.00 2.81 -2.96
CA LEU A 60 -2.95 2.13 -4.25
C LEU A 60 -4.03 2.65 -5.21
N ILE A 61 -5.25 2.92 -4.74
CA ILE A 61 -6.31 3.51 -5.59
C ILE A 61 -5.86 4.88 -6.11
N MET A 62 -5.26 5.73 -5.25
CA MET A 62 -4.72 7.04 -5.67
C MET A 62 -3.70 6.86 -6.79
N LEU A 63 -2.69 6.01 -6.57
CA LEU A 63 -1.64 5.74 -7.56
C LEU A 63 -2.23 5.19 -8.87
N PHE A 64 -3.03 4.13 -8.80
CA PHE A 64 -3.62 3.51 -10.00
C PHE A 64 -4.59 4.43 -10.74
N HIS A 65 -5.27 5.34 -10.04
CA HIS A 65 -6.10 6.35 -10.69
C HIS A 65 -5.25 7.23 -11.61
N ILE A 66 -4.11 7.74 -11.11
CA ILE A 66 -3.15 8.54 -11.89
C ILE A 66 -2.65 7.74 -13.10
N LEU A 67 -2.19 6.50 -12.89
CA LEU A 67 -1.64 5.65 -13.94
C LEU A 67 -2.67 5.34 -15.05
N PHE A 68 -3.88 4.99 -14.67
CA PHE A 68 -4.94 4.71 -15.65
C PHE A 68 -5.37 5.95 -16.41
N GLN A 69 -5.45 7.11 -15.76
CA GLN A 69 -5.75 8.37 -16.45
C GLN A 69 -4.64 8.71 -17.46
N ALA A 70 -3.39 8.66 -17.03
CA ALA A 70 -2.24 8.94 -17.90
C ALA A 70 -2.14 7.95 -19.08
N SER A 71 -2.58 6.70 -18.90
CA SER A 71 -2.54 5.67 -19.95
C SER A 71 -3.59 5.87 -21.06
N ASP A 72 -4.49 6.84 -20.93
CA ASP A 72 -5.48 7.13 -21.97
C ASP A 72 -4.82 7.69 -23.23
N ASP A 73 -3.77 8.47 -23.07
CA ASP A 73 -2.93 8.88 -24.18
C ASP A 73 -1.79 7.87 -24.39
N THR A 74 -1.78 7.23 -25.55
CA THR A 74 -0.78 6.20 -25.88
C THR A 74 0.59 6.78 -26.19
N SER A 75 0.71 8.11 -26.41
CA SER A 75 1.98 8.81 -26.58
C SER A 75 2.71 9.04 -25.25
N ASN A 76 2.00 8.97 -24.12
CA ASN A 76 2.61 9.20 -22.82
C ASN A 76 3.62 8.10 -22.44
N PHE A 77 4.74 8.55 -21.90
CA PHE A 77 5.66 7.76 -21.10
C PHE A 77 5.31 7.98 -19.64
N ILE A 78 4.96 6.90 -18.95
CA ILE A 78 4.69 6.94 -17.51
C ILE A 78 5.85 6.25 -16.83
N ARG A 79 6.56 6.98 -15.98
CA ARG A 79 7.74 6.47 -15.27
C ARG A 79 7.43 6.44 -13.79
N LEU A 80 7.72 5.32 -13.15
CA LEU A 80 7.57 5.13 -11.71
C LEU A 80 8.91 4.89 -11.07
N LEU A 81 9.19 5.57 -9.95
CA LEU A 81 10.31 5.29 -9.07
C LEU A 81 9.76 4.75 -7.74
N PHE A 82 10.08 3.49 -7.44
CA PHE A 82 9.78 2.84 -6.17
C PHE A 82 10.99 3.00 -5.27
N VAL A 83 10.87 3.84 -4.25
CA VAL A 83 11.95 4.20 -3.35
C VAL A 83 12.02 3.23 -2.19
N ASP A 84 13.23 2.76 -1.84
CA ASP A 84 13.51 1.98 -0.63
C ASP A 84 14.60 2.68 0.19
N PHE A 85 14.33 2.89 1.48
CA PHE A 85 15.33 3.44 2.40
C PHE A 85 16.12 2.32 3.06
N SER A 86 17.40 2.54 3.26
CA SER A 86 18.23 1.65 4.06
C SER A 86 17.99 1.92 5.54
N LYS A 87 17.50 0.93 6.30
CA LYS A 87 17.32 1.03 7.76
C LYS A 87 16.53 2.28 8.18
N ALA A 88 15.41 2.56 7.51
CA ALA A 88 14.63 3.79 7.66
C ALA A 88 14.38 4.22 9.13
N PHE A 89 13.88 3.29 9.95
CA PHE A 89 13.59 3.57 11.36
C PHE A 89 14.84 3.67 12.24
N GLU A 90 15.91 2.97 11.88
CA GLU A 90 17.14 2.91 12.66
C GLU A 90 18.03 4.16 12.47
N LEU A 91 17.83 4.88 11.35
CA LEU A 91 18.64 6.05 10.97
C LEU A 91 18.00 7.38 11.33
N ILE A 92 16.82 7.41 11.96
CA ILE A 92 16.20 8.66 12.38
C ILE A 92 17.15 9.40 13.34
N ASP A 93 17.65 10.55 12.92
CA ASP A 93 18.42 11.43 13.77
C ASP A 93 17.51 12.20 14.72
N HIS A 94 17.77 12.13 16.03
CA HIS A 94 16.94 12.77 17.04
C HIS A 94 17.00 14.31 16.96
N SER A 95 18.11 14.89 16.47
CA SER A 95 18.23 16.33 16.25
C SER A 95 17.36 16.78 15.06
N VAL A 96 17.34 16.00 13.98
CA VAL A 96 16.44 16.22 12.85
C VAL A 96 14.99 16.13 13.30
N LEU A 97 14.64 15.10 14.07
CA LEU A 97 13.28 14.94 14.61
C LEU A 97 12.88 16.13 15.49
N HIS A 98 13.79 16.61 16.35
CA HIS A 98 13.56 17.80 17.17
C HIS A 98 13.24 19.04 16.32
N ASN A 99 14.03 19.30 15.27
CA ASN A 99 13.77 20.41 14.36
C ASN A 99 12.41 20.29 13.67
N LYS A 100 12.04 19.09 13.18
CA LYS A 100 10.73 18.84 12.58
C LYS A 100 9.55 19.05 13.54
N LEU A 101 9.73 18.71 14.84
CA LEU A 101 8.73 19.01 15.87
C LEU A 101 8.53 20.53 16.03
N ASN A 102 9.63 21.29 16.00
CA ASN A 102 9.58 22.75 16.09
C ASN A 102 8.95 23.38 14.83
N ASP A 103 9.33 22.92 13.63
CA ASP A 103 8.79 23.39 12.35
C ASP A 103 7.27 23.18 12.27
N CYS A 104 6.77 22.06 12.80
CA CYS A 104 5.35 21.77 12.91
C CYS A 104 4.69 22.36 14.17
N GLN A 105 5.39 23.25 14.90
CA GLN A 105 4.89 23.96 16.08
C GLN A 105 4.25 23.04 17.14
N PHE A 106 4.85 21.86 17.37
CA PHE A 106 4.34 20.96 18.39
C PHE A 106 4.33 21.58 19.78
N PRO A 107 3.29 21.34 20.58
CA PRO A 107 3.26 21.77 21.98
C PRO A 107 4.50 21.28 22.75
N PRO A 108 5.15 22.16 23.58
CA PRO A 108 6.42 21.82 24.24
C PRO A 108 6.38 20.51 25.04
N HIS A 109 5.24 20.19 25.67
CA HIS A 109 5.08 18.95 26.43
C HIS A 109 5.06 17.70 25.56
N LEU A 110 4.50 17.76 24.32
CA LEU A 110 4.53 16.65 23.37
C LEU A 110 5.94 16.47 22.79
N SER A 111 6.62 17.56 22.43
CA SER A 111 8.01 17.53 21.97
C SER A 111 8.93 16.96 23.04
N ALA A 112 8.79 17.42 24.29
CA ALA A 112 9.57 16.94 25.41
C ALA A 112 9.33 15.44 25.67
N TRP A 113 8.09 14.98 25.59
CA TRP A 113 7.77 13.56 25.73
C TRP A 113 8.39 12.72 24.60
N THR A 114 8.23 13.14 23.35
CA THR A 114 8.78 12.42 22.18
C THR A 114 10.29 12.27 22.29
N LEU A 115 10.99 13.36 22.62
CA LEU A 115 12.45 13.34 22.76
C LEU A 115 12.89 12.51 23.98
N SER A 116 12.23 12.64 25.14
CA SER A 116 12.50 11.83 26.32
C SER A 116 12.25 10.34 26.09
N PHE A 117 11.26 9.98 25.26
CA PHE A 117 11.01 8.60 24.90
C PHE A 117 12.15 7.98 24.09
N LEU A 118 12.90 8.78 23.34
CA LEU A 118 14.01 8.35 22.50
C LEU A 118 15.39 8.51 23.19
N ASP A 119 15.49 9.43 24.13
CA ASP A 119 16.76 9.74 24.83
C ASP A 119 17.17 8.63 25.80
N SER A 120 18.49 8.49 25.95
CA SER A 120 19.13 7.61 26.93
C SER A 120 18.63 6.16 26.92
N ARG A 121 18.11 5.70 25.76
CA ARG A 121 17.60 4.33 25.62
C ARG A 121 18.73 3.32 25.61
N THR A 122 18.48 2.21 26.28
CA THR A 122 19.33 1.03 26.21
C THR A 122 18.55 -0.14 25.64
N GLN A 123 19.23 -1.04 24.94
CA GLN A 123 18.63 -2.24 24.39
C GLN A 123 19.55 -3.45 24.53
N PHE A 124 18.94 -4.60 24.56
CA PHE A 124 19.61 -5.89 24.41
C PHE A 124 18.80 -6.82 23.51
N VAL A 125 19.45 -7.79 22.90
CA VAL A 125 18.80 -8.79 22.05
C VAL A 125 18.65 -10.09 22.82
N ARG A 126 17.46 -10.67 22.76
CA ARG A 126 17.17 -11.98 23.35
C ARG A 126 16.78 -12.99 22.28
N VAL A 127 17.47 -14.11 22.23
CA VAL A 127 17.14 -15.23 21.33
C VAL A 127 17.09 -16.51 22.18
N GLY A 128 15.89 -17.02 22.44
CA GLY A 128 15.68 -18.13 23.36
C GLY A 128 16.15 -17.80 24.78
N HIS A 129 17.16 -18.51 25.26
CA HIS A 129 17.76 -18.30 26.59
C HIS A 129 19.00 -17.39 26.55
N CYS A 130 19.52 -17.06 25.36
CA CYS A 130 20.69 -16.19 25.21
C CYS A 130 20.29 -14.73 25.21
N VAL A 131 21.07 -13.91 25.92
CA VAL A 131 20.87 -12.46 26.04
C VAL A 131 22.20 -11.78 25.70
N SER A 132 22.17 -10.75 24.86
CA SER A 132 23.35 -9.94 24.54
C SER A 132 23.71 -8.99 25.70
N SER A 133 24.88 -8.34 25.62
CA SER A 133 25.18 -7.17 26.42
C SER A 133 24.17 -6.06 26.15
N VAL A 134 23.98 -5.19 27.16
CA VAL A 134 23.17 -3.98 27.04
C VAL A 134 23.97 -2.91 26.28
N LEU A 135 23.37 -2.30 25.26
CA LEU A 135 23.96 -1.22 24.50
C LEU A 135 23.05 0.00 24.51
N SER A 136 23.64 1.20 24.56
CA SER A 136 22.91 2.46 24.38
C SER A 136 22.57 2.70 22.91
N THR A 137 21.42 3.30 22.66
CA THR A 137 20.97 3.71 21.31
C THR A 137 20.99 5.24 21.22
N ASN A 138 21.71 5.77 20.23
CA ASN A 138 21.88 7.21 20.04
C ASN A 138 21.07 7.76 18.85
N ALA A 139 20.38 6.90 18.11
CA ALA A 139 19.58 7.24 16.95
C ALA A 139 18.45 6.22 16.74
N GLY A 140 17.54 6.55 15.86
CA GLY A 140 16.45 5.68 15.42
C GLY A 140 15.21 5.75 16.31
N ALA A 141 14.09 5.30 15.73
CA ALA A 141 12.84 5.08 16.45
C ALA A 141 12.61 3.57 16.62
N PRO A 142 12.13 3.11 17.78
CA PRO A 142 12.00 1.68 18.05
C PRO A 142 10.91 1.05 17.19
N GLN A 143 11.27 0.02 16.43
CA GLN A 143 10.32 -0.76 15.61
C GLN A 143 9.42 -1.62 16.50
N GLY A 144 8.11 -1.48 16.34
CA GLY A 144 7.11 -2.22 17.14
C GLY A 144 6.42 -1.39 18.21
N THR A 145 6.76 -0.11 18.30
CA THR A 145 6.06 0.90 19.12
C THR A 145 5.02 1.65 18.28
N ARG A 146 4.15 2.40 18.92
CA ARG A 146 3.21 3.31 18.26
C ARG A 146 3.86 4.65 17.90
N ALA A 147 4.83 5.09 18.69
CA ALA A 147 5.56 6.33 18.44
C ALA A 147 6.43 6.25 17.19
N GLY A 148 7.13 5.13 16.97
CA GLY A 148 8.06 5.00 15.84
C GLY A 148 7.48 5.37 14.45
N PRO A 149 6.32 4.83 14.04
CA PRO A 149 5.67 5.25 12.79
C PRO A 149 5.26 6.72 12.75
N ASN A 150 4.91 7.34 13.89
CA ASN A 150 4.60 8.77 13.96
C ASN A 150 5.87 9.61 13.78
N ASP A 151 6.96 9.23 14.43
CA ASP A 151 8.26 9.90 14.32
C ASP A 151 8.76 9.84 12.86
N PHE A 152 8.70 8.66 12.24
CA PHE A 152 9.10 8.52 10.84
C PHE A 152 8.21 9.35 9.90
N LYS A 153 6.89 9.32 10.13
CA LYS A 153 5.92 10.11 9.35
C LYS A 153 6.21 11.61 9.45
N LEU A 154 6.58 12.11 10.63
CA LEU A 154 6.98 13.50 10.82
C LEU A 154 8.28 13.82 10.07
N VAL A 155 9.29 12.94 10.14
CA VAL A 155 10.57 13.15 9.44
C VAL A 155 10.37 13.27 7.93
N VAL A 156 9.53 12.42 7.31
CA VAL A 156 9.33 12.43 5.84
C VAL A 156 8.24 13.39 5.37
N ASN A 157 7.63 14.16 6.28
CA ASN A 157 6.47 14.99 5.94
C ASN A 157 6.78 16.10 4.95
N ASP A 158 7.94 16.75 5.09
CA ASP A 158 8.40 17.83 4.23
C ASP A 158 9.02 17.37 2.90
N LEU A 159 9.23 16.07 2.72
CA LEU A 159 9.64 15.51 1.44
C LEU A 159 8.45 15.54 0.48
N LYS A 160 8.34 16.58 -0.31
CA LYS A 160 7.27 16.79 -1.29
C LYS A 160 7.86 16.94 -2.68
N PHE A 161 7.14 16.50 -3.70
CA PHE A 161 7.56 16.58 -5.09
C PHE A 161 6.55 17.39 -5.90
N ASN A 162 7.00 18.05 -6.96
CA ASN A 162 6.15 18.80 -7.90
C ASN A 162 5.43 17.88 -8.91
N ILE A 163 5.78 16.61 -8.94
CA ILE A 163 5.16 15.56 -9.74
C ILE A 163 4.37 14.61 -8.84
N PRO A 164 3.41 13.83 -9.36
CA PRO A 164 2.59 12.92 -8.56
C PRO A 164 3.43 11.94 -7.76
N TYR A 165 3.07 11.75 -6.50
CA TYR A 165 3.68 10.77 -5.61
C TYR A 165 2.69 10.23 -4.59
N VAL A 166 3.03 9.11 -3.97
CA VAL A 166 2.27 8.50 -2.87
C VAL A 166 3.29 7.99 -1.84
N LYS A 167 3.06 8.29 -0.56
CA LYS A 167 3.86 7.80 0.57
C LYS A 167 3.03 6.83 1.42
N TYR A 168 3.65 5.74 1.81
CA TYR A 168 3.10 4.83 2.82
C TYR A 168 4.18 4.49 3.85
N VAL A 169 4.34 5.35 4.83
CA VAL A 169 5.46 5.39 5.79
C VAL A 169 6.78 5.55 5.04
N ASP A 170 7.59 4.49 4.95
CA ASP A 170 8.88 4.43 4.26
C ASP A 170 8.77 4.04 2.77
N ASP A 171 7.66 3.44 2.36
CA ASP A 171 7.41 3.13 0.95
C ASP A 171 6.95 4.40 0.21
N ILE A 172 7.81 4.97 -0.64
CA ILE A 172 7.49 6.14 -1.47
C ILE A 172 7.47 5.70 -2.94
N THR A 173 6.42 6.09 -3.65
CA THR A 173 6.32 5.91 -5.10
C THR A 173 6.13 7.26 -5.75
N ILE A 174 7.02 7.62 -6.69
CA ILE A 174 6.99 8.86 -7.45
C ILE A 174 6.63 8.51 -8.90
N ALA A 175 5.76 9.29 -9.53
CA ALA A 175 5.31 9.08 -10.90
C ALA A 175 5.56 10.34 -11.75
N SER A 176 6.17 10.21 -12.93
CA SER A 176 6.13 11.25 -13.95
C SER A 176 5.30 10.76 -15.13
N VAL A 177 4.66 11.70 -15.79
CA VAL A 177 3.83 11.49 -16.98
C VAL A 177 4.19 12.54 -18.00
N SER A 178 4.84 12.14 -19.09
CA SER A 178 5.24 13.04 -20.16
C SER A 178 5.03 12.40 -21.54
N ASN A 179 4.81 13.20 -22.55
CA ASN A 179 4.83 12.76 -23.94
C ASN A 179 6.20 12.97 -24.60
N ASP A 180 7.16 13.49 -23.85
CA ASP A 180 8.54 13.70 -24.28
C ASP A 180 9.45 12.58 -23.71
N SER A 181 10.20 11.91 -24.58
CA SER A 181 11.17 10.87 -24.20
C SER A 181 12.39 11.44 -23.45
N ASP A 182 12.68 12.74 -23.63
CA ASP A 182 13.80 13.43 -23.00
C ASP A 182 13.40 14.12 -21.68
N ASP A 183 12.18 13.90 -21.21
CA ASP A 183 11.69 14.45 -19.94
C ASP A 183 12.53 13.95 -18.76
N ASN A 184 13.03 14.91 -17.98
CA ASN A 184 13.88 14.70 -16.83
C ASN A 184 13.18 14.94 -15.48
N GLU A 185 11.85 15.14 -15.44
CA GLU A 185 11.13 15.44 -14.20
C GLU A 185 11.36 14.37 -13.13
N LEU A 186 11.32 13.08 -13.50
CA LEU A 186 11.58 12.00 -12.56
C LEU A 186 13.05 11.95 -12.11
N GLN A 187 14.00 12.31 -12.98
CA GLN A 187 15.41 12.42 -12.63
C GLN A 187 15.62 13.55 -11.61
N HIS A 188 15.02 14.73 -11.82
CA HIS A 188 15.09 15.85 -10.87
C HIS A 188 14.45 15.48 -9.54
N ALA A 189 13.33 14.76 -9.53
CA ALA A 189 12.71 14.28 -8.30
C ALA A 189 13.62 13.27 -7.55
N ALA A 190 14.36 12.43 -8.27
CA ALA A 190 15.32 11.50 -7.69
C ALA A 190 16.54 12.23 -7.10
N GLU A 191 17.01 13.30 -7.73
CA GLU A 191 18.07 14.16 -7.22
C GLU A 191 17.60 14.92 -5.96
N GLN A 192 16.42 15.53 -6.00
CA GLN A 192 15.79 16.17 -4.84
C GLN A 192 15.67 15.19 -3.66
N LEU A 193 15.28 13.93 -3.93
CA LEU A 193 15.21 12.88 -2.92
C LEU A 193 16.59 12.57 -2.31
N ALA A 194 17.64 12.49 -3.13
CA ALA A 194 19.00 12.23 -2.66
C ALA A 194 19.53 13.39 -1.78
N ASP A 195 19.31 14.63 -2.20
CA ASP A 195 19.66 15.83 -1.43
C ASP A 195 18.91 15.86 -0.10
N TRP A 196 17.60 15.59 -0.12
CA TRP A 196 16.78 15.51 1.10
C TRP A 196 17.31 14.43 2.06
N CYS A 197 17.68 13.26 1.54
CA CYS A 197 18.27 12.19 2.35
C CYS A 197 19.57 12.63 3.01
N SER A 198 20.44 13.29 2.27
CA SER A 198 21.70 13.82 2.79
C SER A 198 21.47 14.84 3.93
N CYS A 199 20.53 15.76 3.74
CA CYS A 199 20.19 16.78 4.76
C CYS A 199 19.52 16.21 6.02
N ASN A 200 18.80 15.07 5.89
CA ASN A 200 18.06 14.47 7.00
C ASN A 200 18.73 13.21 7.58
N GLY A 201 19.98 12.91 7.24
CA GLY A 201 20.71 11.75 7.73
C GLY A 201 20.16 10.41 7.27
N MET A 202 19.29 10.41 6.25
CA MET A 202 18.69 9.22 5.68
C MET A 202 19.55 8.63 4.57
N ARG A 203 19.37 7.35 4.27
CA ARG A 203 20.10 6.66 3.18
C ARG A 203 19.18 5.93 2.26
N LEU A 204 19.33 6.16 0.96
CA LEU A 204 18.63 5.40 -0.07
C LEU A 204 19.27 4.02 -0.27
N ASN A 205 18.44 3.04 -0.56
CA ASN A 205 18.88 1.73 -0.99
C ASN A 205 18.74 1.62 -2.51
N THR A 206 19.73 2.08 -3.26
CA THR A 206 19.72 2.11 -4.73
C THR A 206 19.55 0.71 -5.35
N ARG A 207 20.00 -0.36 -4.66
CA ARG A 207 19.82 -1.74 -5.14
C ARG A 207 18.37 -2.22 -5.06
N LYS A 208 17.60 -1.77 -4.07
CA LYS A 208 16.18 -2.13 -3.91
C LYS A 208 15.24 -1.10 -4.53
N THR A 209 15.66 0.14 -4.65
CA THR A 209 14.95 1.16 -5.44
C THR A 209 14.85 0.68 -6.88
N LYS A 210 13.67 0.79 -7.49
CA LYS A 210 13.39 0.30 -8.84
C LYS A 210 12.68 1.35 -9.66
N GLU A 211 12.97 1.35 -10.95
CA GLU A 211 12.22 2.11 -11.94
C GLU A 211 11.29 1.18 -12.73
N MET A 212 10.08 1.65 -13.05
CA MET A 212 9.20 0.99 -14.00
C MET A 212 8.77 1.99 -15.06
N LEU A 213 8.85 1.57 -16.32
CA LEU A 213 8.43 2.37 -17.46
C LEU A 213 7.18 1.74 -18.09
N LEU A 214 6.10 2.52 -18.16
CA LEU A 214 4.85 2.13 -18.80
C LEU A 214 4.67 2.99 -20.06
N HIS A 215 4.42 2.33 -21.17
CA HIS A 215 4.12 2.99 -22.44
C HIS A 215 3.19 2.10 -23.27
N PHE A 216 2.19 2.70 -23.86
CA PHE A 216 1.15 1.98 -24.60
C PHE A 216 1.18 2.26 -26.10
N GLY A 217 2.18 3.00 -26.56
CA GLY A 217 2.50 3.27 -27.97
C GLY A 217 3.43 2.22 -28.59
N LYS A 218 4.31 2.66 -29.47
CA LYS A 218 5.26 1.77 -30.15
C LYS A 218 6.42 1.42 -29.21
N LYS A 219 6.82 0.14 -29.19
CA LYS A 219 7.93 -0.33 -28.34
C LYS A 219 9.29 0.29 -28.71
N SER A 220 9.48 0.73 -29.96
CA SER A 220 10.71 1.41 -30.39
C SER A 220 11.01 2.67 -29.58
N ASP A 221 9.98 3.34 -29.09
CA ASP A 221 10.09 4.62 -28.38
C ASP A 221 10.73 4.45 -26.99
N LEU A 222 10.65 3.23 -26.43
CA LEU A 222 11.21 2.90 -25.11
C LEU A 222 12.74 2.85 -25.05
N GLN A 223 13.42 2.66 -26.20
CA GLN A 223 14.89 2.51 -26.23
C GLN A 223 15.62 3.85 -26.01
N ALA A 224 14.96 4.97 -26.28
CA ALA A 224 15.53 6.30 -26.12
C ALA A 224 15.59 6.75 -24.64
N ILE A 225 14.75 6.18 -23.77
CA ILE A 225 14.61 6.65 -22.40
C ILE A 225 15.74 6.11 -21.52
N ARG A 226 16.54 7.02 -20.97
CA ARG A 226 17.65 6.67 -20.05
C ARG A 226 17.10 6.23 -18.69
N PRO A 227 17.71 5.20 -18.05
CA PRO A 227 17.38 4.84 -16.66
C PRO A 227 17.69 5.99 -15.70
N ILE A 228 16.93 6.05 -14.60
CA ILE A 228 17.21 7.00 -13.50
C ILE A 228 18.57 6.68 -12.86
N SER A 229 19.30 7.73 -12.50
CA SER A 229 20.55 7.62 -11.75
C SER A 229 20.43 8.36 -10.42
N ILE A 230 20.90 7.74 -9.33
CA ILE A 230 20.95 8.32 -7.99
C ILE A 230 22.38 8.13 -7.46
N ASP A 231 23.05 9.21 -7.08
CA ASP A 231 24.45 9.21 -6.60
C ASP A 231 25.40 8.46 -7.57
N GLY A 232 25.20 8.61 -8.88
CA GLY A 232 25.99 7.93 -9.90
C GLY A 232 25.64 6.45 -10.12
N ALA A 233 24.74 5.88 -9.32
CA ALA A 233 24.26 4.52 -9.49
C ALA A 233 23.03 4.48 -10.39
N SER A 234 23.07 3.73 -11.49
CA SER A 234 21.90 3.50 -12.33
C SER A 234 20.87 2.62 -11.62
N ILE A 235 19.62 3.06 -11.60
CA ILE A 235 18.51 2.33 -10.99
C ILE A 235 18.01 1.25 -11.94
N GLU A 236 17.83 0.04 -11.41
CA GLU A 236 17.34 -1.11 -12.17
C GLU A 236 15.91 -0.89 -12.64
N ARG A 237 15.68 -1.06 -13.94
CA ARG A 237 14.35 -0.99 -14.55
C ARG A 237 13.69 -2.36 -14.52
N VAL A 238 12.45 -2.42 -14.00
CA VAL A 238 11.69 -3.65 -13.84
C VAL A 238 10.36 -3.60 -14.60
N THR A 239 9.89 -4.77 -15.04
CA THR A 239 8.57 -4.92 -15.71
C THR A 239 7.46 -5.31 -14.74
N THR A 240 7.83 -5.79 -13.56
CA THR A 240 6.90 -6.19 -12.50
C THR A 240 7.49 -5.80 -11.16
N PHE A 241 6.70 -5.18 -10.30
CA PHE A 241 7.11 -4.77 -8.96
C PHE A 241 6.04 -5.09 -7.92
N LYS A 242 6.45 -5.44 -6.71
CA LYS A 242 5.53 -5.69 -5.59
C LYS A 242 5.45 -4.46 -4.70
N LEU A 243 4.34 -3.75 -4.76
CA LEU A 243 4.06 -2.55 -3.98
C LEU A 243 2.92 -2.80 -2.99
N LEU A 244 3.11 -2.50 -1.70
CA LEU A 244 2.08 -2.61 -0.65
C LEU A 244 1.27 -3.92 -0.72
N GLY A 245 1.94 -5.03 -1.04
CA GLY A 245 1.34 -6.36 -1.08
C GLY A 245 0.68 -6.78 -2.39
N ILE A 246 0.59 -5.91 -3.38
CA ILE A 246 0.12 -6.25 -4.75
C ILE A 246 1.27 -6.24 -5.75
N TYR A 247 1.12 -6.96 -6.87
CA TYR A 247 2.04 -6.90 -7.99
C TYR A 247 1.53 -5.96 -9.07
N ILE A 248 2.35 -5.01 -9.47
CA ILE A 248 2.12 -4.06 -10.56
C ILE A 248 2.92 -4.55 -11.76
N ASN A 249 2.28 -4.60 -12.93
CA ASN A 249 2.93 -4.88 -14.21
C ASN A 249 3.02 -3.60 -15.06
N CYS A 250 4.07 -3.46 -15.85
CA CYS A 250 4.27 -2.30 -16.73
C CYS A 250 3.18 -2.12 -17.81
N ASP A 251 2.36 -3.15 -18.06
CA ASP A 251 1.19 -3.12 -18.94
C ASP A 251 -0.13 -2.84 -18.19
N LEU A 252 -0.07 -2.58 -16.89
CA LEU A 252 -1.23 -2.42 -16.00
C LEU A 252 -2.19 -3.64 -16.03
N SER A 253 -1.70 -4.82 -16.40
CA SER A 253 -2.44 -6.07 -16.25
C SER A 253 -2.32 -6.59 -14.81
N TRP A 254 -3.27 -7.45 -14.42
CA TRP A 254 -3.29 -8.06 -13.10
C TRP A 254 -2.78 -9.51 -13.10
N SER A 255 -2.13 -9.96 -14.19
CA SER A 255 -1.73 -11.36 -14.34
C SER A 255 -0.81 -11.82 -13.21
N SER A 256 0.32 -11.14 -13.01
CA SER A 256 1.28 -11.49 -11.95
C SER A 256 0.67 -11.43 -10.54
N HIS A 257 -0.25 -10.48 -10.30
CA HIS A 257 -0.92 -10.37 -9.01
C HIS A 257 -1.89 -11.54 -8.78
N ILE A 258 -2.74 -11.87 -9.74
CA ILE A 258 -3.72 -12.95 -9.62
C ILE A 258 -3.01 -14.30 -9.49
N ASP A 259 -1.96 -14.56 -10.28
CA ASP A 259 -1.15 -15.77 -10.17
C ASP A 259 -0.54 -15.91 -8.76
N TYR A 260 0.03 -14.82 -8.23
CA TYR A 260 0.58 -14.80 -6.87
C TYR A 260 -0.49 -15.08 -5.80
N VAL A 261 -1.64 -14.41 -5.87
CA VAL A 261 -2.72 -14.56 -4.88
C VAL A 261 -3.28 -15.98 -4.91
N VAL A 262 -3.57 -16.52 -6.09
CA VAL A 262 -4.07 -17.89 -6.27
C VAL A 262 -3.05 -18.91 -5.77
N ALA A 263 -1.78 -18.76 -6.11
CA ALA A 263 -0.72 -19.66 -5.64
C ALA A 263 -0.57 -19.60 -4.11
N LYS A 264 -0.55 -18.39 -3.52
CA LYS A 264 -0.44 -18.20 -2.08
C LYS A 264 -1.62 -18.77 -1.31
N ALA A 265 -2.83 -18.56 -1.79
CA ALA A 265 -4.06 -19.08 -1.19
C ALA A 265 -4.14 -20.60 -1.34
N SER A 266 -3.77 -21.15 -2.50
CA SER A 266 -3.75 -22.60 -2.76
C SER A 266 -2.84 -23.37 -1.81
N LYS A 267 -1.65 -22.82 -1.48
CA LYS A 267 -0.75 -23.42 -0.47
C LYS A 267 -1.41 -23.55 0.90
N ARG A 268 -2.34 -22.66 1.25
CA ARG A 268 -3.04 -22.67 2.55
C ARG A 268 -4.19 -23.69 2.60
N ILE A 269 -4.64 -24.22 1.46
CA ILE A 269 -5.67 -25.27 1.42
C ILE A 269 -5.25 -26.52 2.20
N PHE A 270 -3.93 -26.77 2.28
CA PHE A 270 -3.40 -27.86 3.11
C PHE A 270 -3.89 -27.80 4.56
N VAL A 271 -4.00 -26.59 5.15
CA VAL A 271 -4.50 -26.40 6.53
C VAL A 271 -5.94 -26.92 6.64
N ILE A 272 -6.81 -26.63 5.67
CA ILE A 272 -8.19 -27.13 5.65
C ILE A 272 -8.21 -28.65 5.68
N THR A 273 -7.37 -29.28 4.85
CA THR A 273 -7.28 -30.76 4.81
C THR A 273 -6.82 -31.35 6.16
N GLN A 274 -5.86 -30.70 6.84
CA GLN A 274 -5.40 -31.16 8.15
C GLN A 274 -6.48 -31.02 9.22
N LEU A 275 -7.22 -29.91 9.23
CA LEU A 275 -8.32 -29.70 10.19
C LEU A 275 -9.45 -30.72 10.03
N ILE A 276 -9.80 -31.08 8.78
CA ILE A 276 -10.77 -32.15 8.52
C ILE A 276 -10.28 -33.49 9.07
N ARG A 277 -9.00 -33.83 8.84
CA ARG A 277 -8.40 -35.07 9.36
C ARG A 277 -8.34 -35.10 10.89
N ALA A 278 -8.22 -33.94 11.52
CA ALA A 278 -8.26 -33.80 12.97
C ALA A 278 -9.67 -33.84 13.57
N GLY A 279 -10.71 -33.96 12.74
CA GLY A 279 -12.11 -34.04 13.20
C GLY A 279 -12.70 -32.70 13.64
N VAL A 280 -12.13 -31.57 13.20
CA VAL A 280 -12.66 -30.22 13.50
C VAL A 280 -13.99 -30.01 12.80
N ASP A 281 -14.96 -29.39 13.47
CA ASP A 281 -16.27 -29.10 12.92
C ASP A 281 -16.21 -28.24 11.64
N LYS A 282 -17.08 -28.54 10.68
CA LYS A 282 -17.09 -27.85 9.38
C LYS A 282 -17.33 -26.34 9.51
N SER A 283 -18.16 -25.91 10.46
CA SER A 283 -18.40 -24.49 10.76
C SER A 283 -17.12 -23.76 11.17
N ASP A 284 -16.31 -24.39 12.04
CA ASP A 284 -15.04 -23.81 12.48
C ASP A 284 -14.02 -23.77 11.33
N ILE A 285 -14.00 -24.79 10.48
CA ILE A 285 -13.14 -24.81 9.29
C ILE A 285 -13.54 -23.70 8.31
N VAL A 286 -14.83 -23.38 8.17
CA VAL A 286 -15.30 -22.22 7.37
C VAL A 286 -14.79 -20.90 7.96
N ASN A 287 -14.75 -20.77 9.28
CA ASN A 287 -14.15 -19.61 9.96
C ASN A 287 -12.65 -19.52 9.69
N VAL A 288 -11.92 -20.63 9.80
CA VAL A 288 -10.49 -20.71 9.46
C VAL A 288 -10.26 -20.36 7.97
N TYR A 289 -11.06 -20.92 7.07
CA TYR A 289 -11.02 -20.55 5.63
C TYR A 289 -11.14 -19.04 5.45
N SER A 290 -12.12 -18.44 6.11
CA SER A 290 -12.39 -16.99 6.02
C SER A 290 -11.22 -16.16 6.54
N ALA A 291 -10.60 -16.58 7.62
CA ALA A 291 -9.47 -15.87 8.24
C ALA A 291 -8.16 -16.00 7.46
N ILE A 292 -7.82 -17.19 6.97
CA ILE A 292 -6.47 -17.44 6.43
C ILE A 292 -6.40 -17.55 4.91
N ILE A 293 -7.48 -17.94 4.22
CA ILE A 293 -7.50 -18.13 2.76
C ILE A 293 -8.24 -16.98 2.09
N ARG A 294 -9.51 -16.73 2.49
CA ARG A 294 -10.32 -15.66 1.92
C ARG A 294 -9.69 -14.28 2.11
N SER A 295 -9.10 -14.00 3.25
CA SER A 295 -8.36 -12.76 3.51
C SER A 295 -7.22 -12.50 2.51
N VAL A 296 -6.59 -13.56 1.96
CA VAL A 296 -5.54 -13.43 0.94
C VAL A 296 -6.13 -13.07 -0.42
N VAL A 297 -7.21 -13.74 -0.81
CA VAL A 297 -7.83 -13.55 -2.14
C VAL A 297 -8.71 -12.30 -2.22
N GLU A 298 -8.99 -11.64 -1.09
CA GLU A 298 -9.75 -10.38 -1.02
C GLU A 298 -8.87 -9.18 -0.67
N TYR A 299 -7.56 -9.38 -0.36
CA TYR A 299 -6.68 -8.28 0.01
C TYR A 299 -6.62 -7.21 -1.08
N ALA A 300 -6.85 -5.94 -0.69
CA ALA A 300 -6.87 -4.77 -1.56
C ALA A 300 -7.72 -4.94 -2.84
N CYS A 301 -8.76 -5.78 -2.80
CA CYS A 301 -9.54 -6.10 -4.00
C CYS A 301 -10.19 -4.90 -4.70
N PRO A 302 -10.56 -3.78 -4.05
CA PRO A 302 -11.04 -2.60 -4.77
C PRO A 302 -10.05 -2.03 -5.79
N VAL A 303 -8.75 -2.27 -5.60
CA VAL A 303 -7.70 -1.79 -6.53
C VAL A 303 -7.72 -2.58 -7.84
N TRP A 304 -7.81 -3.90 -7.77
CA TRP A 304 -7.58 -4.79 -8.91
C TRP A 304 -8.87 -5.44 -9.47
N HIS A 305 -9.94 -5.51 -8.69
CA HIS A 305 -11.22 -6.08 -9.13
C HIS A 305 -11.76 -5.43 -10.40
N CYS A 306 -11.58 -4.11 -10.52
CA CYS A 306 -12.09 -3.32 -11.64
C CYS A 306 -11.40 -3.62 -12.98
N GLY A 307 -10.20 -4.20 -12.95
CA GLY A 307 -9.36 -4.43 -14.13
C GLY A 307 -9.13 -5.90 -14.50
N ILE A 308 -9.62 -6.87 -13.70
CA ILE A 308 -9.40 -8.29 -13.99
C ILE A 308 -10.33 -8.82 -15.07
N THR A 309 -9.84 -9.82 -15.80
CA THR A 309 -10.64 -10.56 -16.80
C THR A 309 -11.58 -11.58 -16.16
N LYS A 310 -12.57 -12.07 -16.90
CA LYS A 310 -13.43 -13.17 -16.43
C LYS A 310 -12.63 -14.42 -16.08
N LYS A 311 -11.58 -14.75 -16.86
CA LYS A 311 -10.68 -15.87 -16.58
C LYS A 311 -10.01 -15.69 -15.22
N GLN A 312 -9.37 -14.57 -14.99
CA GLN A 312 -8.72 -14.25 -13.70
C GLN A 312 -9.71 -14.28 -12.53
N SER A 313 -10.91 -13.76 -12.70
CA SER A 313 -11.97 -13.85 -11.68
C SER A 313 -12.33 -15.30 -11.36
N ASN A 314 -12.41 -16.18 -12.38
CA ASN A 314 -12.66 -17.61 -12.21
C ASN A 314 -11.48 -18.34 -11.55
N ASP A 315 -10.24 -17.93 -11.84
CA ASP A 315 -9.04 -18.48 -11.20
C ASP A 315 -9.05 -18.21 -9.70
N VAL A 316 -9.41 -16.99 -9.28
CA VAL A 316 -9.61 -16.64 -7.87
C VAL A 316 -10.75 -17.46 -7.26
N GLU A 317 -11.88 -17.58 -7.94
CA GLU A 317 -13.04 -18.35 -7.48
C GLU A 317 -12.72 -19.85 -7.33
N SER A 318 -11.79 -20.38 -8.15
CA SER A 318 -11.37 -21.77 -8.10
C SER A 318 -10.79 -22.18 -6.74
N VAL A 319 -10.15 -21.23 -6.05
CA VAL A 319 -9.59 -21.46 -4.70
C VAL A 319 -10.71 -21.79 -3.70
N GLN A 320 -11.78 -20.98 -3.69
CA GLN A 320 -12.94 -21.22 -2.82
C GLN A 320 -13.66 -22.52 -3.18
N ARG A 321 -13.84 -22.75 -4.49
CA ARG A 321 -14.47 -23.98 -4.98
C ARG A 321 -13.71 -25.22 -4.53
N ARG A 322 -12.37 -25.20 -4.57
CA ARG A 322 -11.53 -26.30 -4.09
C ARG A 322 -11.66 -26.51 -2.59
N CYS A 323 -11.67 -25.43 -1.78
CA CYS A 323 -11.88 -25.53 -0.34
C CYS A 323 -13.23 -26.15 -0.01
N LEU A 324 -14.31 -25.68 -0.64
CA LEU A 324 -15.66 -26.19 -0.42
C LEU A 324 -15.83 -27.64 -0.90
N LYS A 325 -15.17 -28.02 -2.00
CA LYS A 325 -15.19 -29.41 -2.48
C LYS A 325 -14.51 -30.38 -1.51
N ILE A 326 -13.50 -29.91 -0.76
CA ILE A 326 -12.84 -30.71 0.28
C ILE A 326 -13.75 -30.80 1.53
N LEU A 327 -14.45 -29.72 1.91
CA LEU A 327 -15.36 -29.69 3.07
C LEU A 327 -16.66 -30.47 2.83
N TYR A 328 -17.20 -30.36 1.62
CA TYR A 328 -18.52 -30.89 1.21
C TYR A 328 -18.38 -31.66 -0.09
N PRO A 329 -17.72 -32.85 -0.08
CA PRO A 329 -17.41 -33.60 -1.29
C PRO A 329 -18.65 -34.04 -2.08
N GLU A 330 -19.78 -34.23 -1.38
CA GLU A 330 -21.04 -34.71 -1.97
C GLU A 330 -21.91 -33.59 -2.58
N LEU A 331 -21.59 -32.33 -2.25
CA LEU A 331 -22.43 -31.20 -2.67
C LEU A 331 -21.91 -30.56 -3.97
N SER A 332 -22.85 -30.00 -4.72
CA SER A 332 -22.53 -29.07 -5.80
C SER A 332 -21.91 -27.79 -5.20
N TYR A 333 -21.21 -27.00 -6.03
CA TYR A 333 -20.63 -25.74 -5.53
C TYR A 333 -21.68 -24.75 -5.01
N ALA A 334 -22.87 -24.71 -5.65
CA ALA A 334 -23.97 -23.85 -5.22
C ALA A 334 -24.54 -24.28 -3.86
N ASP A 335 -24.75 -25.59 -3.66
CA ASP A 335 -25.24 -26.12 -2.39
C ASP A 335 -24.21 -25.96 -1.26
N ALA A 336 -22.93 -26.16 -1.58
CA ALA A 336 -21.83 -25.97 -0.64
C ALA A 336 -21.71 -24.50 -0.18
N LEU A 337 -21.94 -23.53 -1.06
CA LEU A 337 -22.03 -22.11 -0.71
C LEU A 337 -23.20 -21.85 0.24
N PHE A 338 -24.37 -22.40 -0.09
CA PHE A 338 -25.57 -22.23 0.74
C PHE A 338 -25.39 -22.81 2.14
N VAL A 339 -24.92 -24.07 2.25
CA VAL A 339 -24.70 -24.75 3.55
C VAL A 339 -23.59 -24.07 4.37
N SER A 340 -22.54 -23.58 3.72
CA SER A 340 -21.43 -22.88 4.42
C SER A 340 -21.75 -21.43 4.78
N GLY A 341 -22.85 -20.86 4.27
CA GLY A 341 -23.16 -19.44 4.42
C GLY A 341 -22.17 -18.51 3.70
N LEU A 342 -21.42 -19.05 2.74
CA LEU A 342 -20.45 -18.25 1.99
C LEU A 342 -21.07 -17.73 0.67
N GLU A 343 -20.72 -16.49 0.34
CA GLU A 343 -21.02 -15.92 -0.96
C GLU A 343 -19.90 -16.22 -1.96
N ARG A 344 -20.22 -16.15 -3.26
CA ARG A 344 -19.21 -16.15 -4.31
C ARG A 344 -18.23 -15.00 -4.14
N LEU A 345 -16.96 -15.26 -4.41
CA LEU A 345 -15.91 -14.24 -4.25
C LEU A 345 -16.06 -13.05 -5.21
N ASP A 346 -16.61 -13.27 -6.42
CA ASP A 346 -16.86 -12.18 -7.37
C ASP A 346 -17.95 -11.22 -6.86
N VAL A 347 -19.03 -11.75 -6.27
CA VAL A 347 -20.11 -10.95 -5.63
C VAL A 347 -19.56 -10.18 -4.43
N ARG A 348 -18.82 -10.86 -3.57
CA ARG A 348 -18.21 -10.22 -2.39
C ARG A 348 -17.28 -9.08 -2.77
N ARG A 349 -16.38 -9.29 -3.75
CA ARG A 349 -15.49 -8.23 -4.24
C ARG A 349 -16.26 -7.04 -4.79
N ALA A 350 -17.33 -7.28 -5.55
CA ALA A 350 -18.20 -6.22 -6.06
C ALA A 350 -18.86 -5.43 -4.91
N ASN A 351 -19.30 -6.12 -3.85
CA ASN A 351 -19.85 -5.48 -2.65
C ASN A 351 -18.80 -4.65 -1.91
N MET A 352 -17.58 -5.15 -1.75
CA MET A 352 -16.46 -4.39 -1.13
C MET A 352 -16.11 -3.14 -1.93
N VAL A 353 -16.11 -3.22 -3.28
CA VAL A 353 -15.93 -2.06 -4.16
C VAL A 353 -17.03 -1.04 -3.95
N ARG A 354 -18.29 -1.47 -3.92
CA ARG A 354 -19.45 -0.58 -3.68
C ARG A 354 -19.38 0.09 -2.31
N MET A 355 -19.11 -0.68 -1.25
CA MET A 355 -19.00 -0.14 0.10
C MET A 355 -17.90 0.92 0.22
N LEU A 356 -16.74 0.69 -0.38
CA LEU A 356 -15.66 1.68 -0.39
C LEU A 356 -16.06 2.91 -1.21
N PHE A 357 -16.73 2.73 -2.36
CA PHE A 357 -17.15 3.86 -3.18
C PHE A 357 -18.16 4.75 -2.45
N GLU A 358 -19.10 4.18 -1.68
CA GLU A 358 -20.01 4.95 -0.81
C GLU A 358 -19.26 5.76 0.26
N GLN A 359 -18.13 5.25 0.76
CA GLN A 359 -17.28 6.02 1.68
C GLN A 359 -16.56 7.16 0.95
N VAL A 360 -16.07 6.92 -0.28
CA VAL A 360 -15.38 7.93 -1.10
C VAL A 360 -16.31 9.11 -1.45
N LYS A 361 -17.61 8.89 -1.57
CA LYS A 361 -18.59 9.97 -1.79
C LYS A 361 -18.66 10.98 -0.64
N LYS A 362 -18.17 10.62 0.55
CA LYS A 362 -18.16 11.53 1.71
C LYS A 362 -17.05 12.58 1.56
N PRO A 363 -17.32 13.88 1.81
CA PRO A 363 -16.33 14.95 1.61
C PRO A 363 -15.03 14.78 2.37
N ASN A 364 -15.07 14.14 3.55
CA ASN A 364 -13.90 13.95 4.41
C ASN A 364 -13.06 12.73 4.01
N HIS A 365 -13.43 11.99 2.98
CA HIS A 365 -12.66 10.82 2.56
C HIS A 365 -11.46 11.25 1.71
N VAL A 366 -10.28 10.67 1.96
CA VAL A 366 -9.00 11.03 1.30
C VAL A 366 -9.05 10.94 -0.24
N LEU A 367 -9.90 10.09 -0.80
CA LEU A 367 -10.07 9.92 -2.25
C LEU A 367 -11.22 10.76 -2.82
N HIS A 368 -11.89 11.59 -2.01
CA HIS A 368 -13.06 12.38 -2.47
C HIS A 368 -12.72 13.28 -3.65
N ASN A 369 -11.53 13.89 -3.63
CA ASN A 369 -11.05 14.79 -4.68
C ASN A 369 -10.79 14.10 -6.04
N LEU A 370 -10.79 12.77 -6.09
CA LEU A 370 -10.72 12.01 -7.34
C LEU A 370 -12.06 11.91 -8.06
N LEU A 371 -13.16 12.27 -7.40
CA LEU A 371 -14.49 12.23 -8.01
C LEU A 371 -14.63 13.36 -9.03
N PRO A 372 -15.17 13.10 -10.22
CA PRO A 372 -15.47 14.14 -11.17
C PRO A 372 -16.63 15.03 -10.68
N ILE A 373 -16.83 16.14 -11.36
CA ILE A 373 -17.89 17.08 -11.02
C ILE A 373 -19.27 16.41 -11.13
N LYS A 374 -20.11 16.63 -10.13
CA LYS A 374 -21.52 16.23 -10.19
C LYS A 374 -22.28 17.12 -11.18
N VAL A 375 -23.01 16.50 -12.07
CA VAL A 375 -23.85 17.17 -13.05
C VAL A 375 -25.31 16.84 -12.77
N VAL A 376 -26.17 17.87 -12.89
CA VAL A 376 -27.61 17.68 -12.89
C VAL A 376 -28.02 17.29 -14.31
N ASP A 377 -28.69 16.17 -14.48
CA ASP A 377 -29.31 15.85 -15.78
C ASP A 377 -30.66 16.53 -15.88
N PRO A 378 -30.81 17.58 -16.72
CA PRO A 378 -32.04 18.33 -16.84
C PRO A 378 -33.20 17.52 -17.46
N LEU A 379 -32.91 16.34 -18.03
CA LEU A 379 -33.89 15.47 -18.69
C LEU A 379 -34.44 14.37 -17.77
N LEU A 380 -33.88 14.20 -16.57
CA LEU A 380 -34.40 13.24 -15.61
C LEU A 380 -35.49 13.89 -14.74
N PRO A 381 -36.62 13.18 -14.51
CA PRO A 381 -37.63 13.66 -13.57
C PRO A 381 -36.99 13.84 -12.19
N VAL A 382 -37.43 14.86 -11.43
CA VAL A 382 -36.94 15.21 -10.09
C VAL A 382 -37.27 14.06 -9.13
N THR A 383 -36.46 12.99 -9.22
CA THR A 383 -36.40 11.88 -8.26
C THR A 383 -35.21 12.11 -7.34
N ARG A 384 -35.13 11.43 -6.19
CA ARG A 384 -34.15 11.68 -5.12
C ARG A 384 -32.67 11.66 -5.53
N ASP A 385 -32.30 11.21 -6.74
CA ASP A 385 -30.92 11.12 -7.26
C ASP A 385 -30.76 11.88 -8.59
N VAL A 386 -31.02 13.19 -8.58
CA VAL A 386 -30.85 14.07 -9.76
C VAL A 386 -29.37 14.33 -10.08
N TYR A 387 -28.48 14.09 -9.13
CA TYR A 387 -27.04 14.35 -9.28
C TYR A 387 -26.28 13.08 -9.59
N HIS A 388 -25.63 13.03 -10.75
CA HIS A 388 -24.70 11.94 -11.07
C HIS A 388 -23.31 12.47 -11.43
N TYR A 389 -22.30 11.62 -11.22
CA TYR A 389 -20.94 11.93 -11.65
C TYR A 389 -20.81 11.70 -13.15
N ARG A 390 -20.31 12.68 -13.87
CA ARG A 390 -20.06 12.57 -15.31
C ARG A 390 -18.61 12.19 -15.56
N LEU A 391 -18.38 11.03 -16.18
CA LEU A 391 -17.05 10.65 -16.63
C LEU A 391 -16.63 11.52 -17.83
N PRO A 392 -15.35 11.89 -17.92
CA PRO A 392 -14.80 12.48 -19.13
C PRO A 392 -14.84 11.44 -20.27
N THR A 393 -14.74 11.94 -21.50
CA THR A 393 -14.59 11.08 -22.67
C THR A 393 -13.16 10.57 -22.72
N PHE A 394 -12.96 9.27 -22.74
CA PHE A 394 -11.66 8.63 -22.83
C PHE A 394 -11.37 8.17 -24.27
N LYS A 395 -10.09 8.25 -24.68
CA LYS A 395 -9.60 7.75 -25.97
C LYS A 395 -9.55 6.22 -25.99
N THR A 396 -9.32 5.61 -24.82
CA THR A 396 -9.19 4.15 -24.65
C THR A 396 -10.06 3.62 -23.51
N ALA A 397 -10.22 2.30 -23.42
CA ALA A 397 -10.96 1.67 -22.32
C ALA A 397 -10.12 1.51 -21.02
N ARG A 398 -8.83 1.84 -21.03
CA ARG A 398 -7.95 1.65 -19.87
C ARG A 398 -8.37 2.49 -18.66
N PRO A 399 -8.67 3.79 -18.78
CA PRO A 399 -9.11 4.60 -17.63
C PRO A 399 -10.35 4.07 -16.93
N LEU A 400 -11.23 3.35 -17.63
CA LEU A 400 -12.41 2.73 -17.03
C LEU A 400 -12.08 1.58 -16.07
N ARG A 401 -10.82 1.13 -16.03
CA ARG A 401 -10.34 0.11 -15.08
C ARG A 401 -9.89 0.70 -13.74
N SER A 402 -9.75 2.04 -13.62
CA SER A 402 -9.50 2.67 -12.33
C SER A 402 -10.74 2.53 -11.44
N PHE A 403 -10.53 2.42 -10.14
CA PHE A 403 -11.61 2.22 -9.15
C PHE A 403 -12.73 3.26 -9.30
N ILE A 404 -12.40 4.55 -9.31
CA ILE A 404 -13.38 5.65 -9.40
C ILE A 404 -14.18 5.55 -10.70
N ASN A 405 -13.50 5.49 -11.84
CA ASN A 405 -14.17 5.47 -13.14
C ASN A 405 -15.02 4.21 -13.33
N TYR A 406 -14.54 3.07 -12.83
CA TYR A 406 -15.29 1.81 -12.86
C TYR A 406 -16.61 1.93 -12.07
N CYS A 407 -16.55 2.45 -10.85
CA CYS A 407 -17.75 2.59 -10.01
C CYS A 407 -18.79 3.52 -10.65
N ILE A 408 -18.34 4.66 -11.19
CA ILE A 408 -19.22 5.61 -11.87
C ILE A 408 -19.82 4.97 -13.14
N ASN A 409 -18.99 4.31 -13.95
CA ASN A 409 -19.43 3.64 -15.18
C ASN A 409 -20.44 2.51 -14.90
N LYS A 410 -20.31 1.84 -13.76
CA LYS A 410 -21.24 0.80 -13.30
C LYS A 410 -22.46 1.35 -12.53
N ARG A 411 -22.55 2.66 -12.34
CA ARG A 411 -23.62 3.33 -11.56
C ARG A 411 -23.78 2.75 -10.16
N MET A 412 -22.65 2.57 -9.47
CA MET A 412 -22.58 2.08 -8.09
C MET A 412 -22.93 3.17 -7.09
#